data_808b0a62ffa8f3e321ab4b20d58cf16d
#
_entry.id   808b0a62ffa8f3e321ab4b20d58cf16d
#
_cell.length_a   1.000
_cell.length_b   1.000
_cell.length_c   1.000
_cell.angle_alpha   90.00
_cell.angle_beta   90.00
_cell.angle_gamma   90.00
#
_symmetry.space_group_name_H-M   'P 1'
#
loop_
_entity.id
_entity.type
_entity.pdbx_description
1 polymer ?
#
loop_
_entity_poly.entity_id
_entity_poly.type
_entity_poly.pdbx_seq_one_letter_code
_entity_poly.pdbx_strand_id
1 'polypeptide(L)'
;AAVLAFAELPADVLLLETGLGGRFDATNVIEHPALTAITPIAFDHMDFLGNTLTAIAGEKAGILKPGAPAVIGPQGAEARAVFEAAAAPLGVPLFRHGIDWRVEAKDGGMRWQGDGATLDLPLPALPGAHQIANGGTAVACLRRLTGFKVPTAAIEQGLRQVEWPARLQRLGRGPLLDLLPPWSELWLDGGHNPHCAMAIAATLRSWRASEATARPVELIVAMKSNKDLRGFLAPFVGLADNVHGVAIPGHPNCCSPADISATARGLGRRSEAAASPASATCASS
;
A
#
# COMPACT_ATOMS: atom_id res chain seq x y z
N ALA A 1 10.27 -7.69 -21.32
CA ALA A 1 10.92 -8.86 -20.72
C ALA A 1 9.90 -9.73 -19.95
N ALA A 2 9.22 -9.21 -18.89
CA ALA A 2 8.34 -10.04 -18.04
C ALA A 2 7.20 -10.72 -18.80
N VAL A 3 6.47 -9.97 -19.65
CA VAL A 3 5.36 -10.53 -20.46
C VAL A 3 5.85 -11.65 -21.40
N LEU A 4 7.06 -11.49 -21.99
CA LEU A 4 7.65 -12.53 -22.83
C LEU A 4 7.98 -13.80 -22.00
N ALA A 5 8.58 -13.63 -20.83
CA ALA A 5 8.87 -14.75 -19.93
C ALA A 5 7.59 -15.52 -19.53
N PHE A 6 6.51 -14.80 -19.22
CA PHE A 6 5.22 -15.42 -18.91
C PHE A 6 4.54 -16.07 -20.13
N ALA A 7 4.83 -15.61 -21.35
CA ALA A 7 4.36 -16.28 -22.57
C ALA A 7 5.07 -17.62 -22.81
N GLU A 8 6.29 -17.78 -22.32
CA GLU A 8 7.09 -19.01 -22.45
C GLU A 8 6.87 -19.99 -21.26
N LEU A 9 6.44 -19.47 -20.10
CA LEU A 9 6.19 -20.28 -18.89
C LEU A 9 4.70 -20.46 -18.68
N PRO A 10 4.18 -21.70 -18.72
CA PRO A 10 2.76 -21.97 -18.48
C PRO A 10 2.32 -21.46 -17.11
N ALA A 11 1.21 -20.74 -17.06
CA ALA A 11 0.56 -20.29 -15.85
C ALA A 11 -0.96 -20.28 -16.03
N ASP A 12 -1.70 -20.66 -15.00
CA ASP A 12 -3.17 -20.61 -15.03
C ASP A 12 -3.68 -19.18 -14.92
N VAL A 13 -2.97 -18.34 -14.16
CA VAL A 13 -3.30 -16.91 -13.93
C VAL A 13 -2.03 -16.10 -13.90
N LEU A 14 -2.05 -14.96 -14.60
CA LEU A 14 -1.01 -13.94 -14.55
C LEU A 14 -1.56 -12.70 -13.83
N LEU A 15 -0.89 -12.29 -12.75
CA LEU A 15 -1.16 -11.04 -12.05
C LEU A 15 -0.18 -9.97 -12.55
N LEU A 16 -0.72 -8.89 -13.11
CA LEU A 16 0.06 -7.75 -13.59
C LEU A 16 -0.20 -6.53 -12.71
N GLU A 17 0.79 -6.14 -11.92
CA GLU A 17 0.73 -4.90 -11.16
C GLU A 17 1.20 -3.72 -12.02
N THR A 18 0.39 -2.68 -12.10
CA THR A 18 0.75 -1.42 -12.76
C THR A 18 1.89 -0.74 -12.00
N GLY A 19 2.98 -0.42 -12.69
CA GLY A 19 4.11 0.29 -12.07
C GLY A 19 3.82 1.77 -11.84
N LEU A 20 3.26 2.46 -12.85
CA LEU A 20 2.93 3.89 -12.78
C LEU A 20 1.69 4.22 -13.62
N GLY A 21 0.74 4.94 -13.00
CA GLY A 21 -0.47 5.39 -13.68
C GLY A 21 -1.38 4.25 -14.10
N GLY A 22 -1.36 3.87 -15.34
CA GLY A 22 -2.12 2.76 -15.90
C GLY A 22 -2.19 2.83 -17.43
N ARG A 23 -2.68 3.93 -17.99
CA ARG A 23 -2.89 4.11 -19.43
C ARG A 23 -1.66 3.77 -20.28
N PHE A 24 -0.50 4.29 -19.90
CA PHE A 24 0.77 4.14 -20.61
C PHE A 24 1.74 3.21 -19.88
N ASP A 25 1.26 2.48 -18.88
CA ASP A 25 2.11 1.54 -18.15
C ASP A 25 2.51 0.35 -19.05
N ALA A 26 3.72 -0.14 -18.88
CA ALA A 26 4.26 -1.26 -19.65
C ALA A 26 3.46 -2.56 -19.45
N THR A 27 2.71 -2.69 -18.35
CA THR A 27 1.82 -3.84 -18.11
C THR A 27 0.49 -3.74 -18.86
N ASN A 28 0.13 -2.57 -19.39
CA ASN A 28 -1.15 -2.32 -20.05
C ASN A 28 -1.19 -2.77 -21.51
N VAL A 29 -0.36 -3.74 -21.89
CA VAL A 29 -0.27 -4.30 -23.25
C VAL A 29 -1.28 -5.43 -23.50
N ILE A 30 -1.96 -5.91 -22.46
CA ILE A 30 -2.96 -6.96 -22.59
C ILE A 30 -4.29 -6.35 -23.01
N GLU A 31 -4.78 -6.72 -24.18
CA GLU A 31 -6.03 -6.17 -24.72
C GLU A 31 -7.28 -6.80 -24.08
N HIS A 32 -7.19 -8.08 -23.71
CA HIS A 32 -8.31 -8.85 -23.17
C HIS A 32 -7.95 -9.49 -21.81
N PRO A 33 -7.78 -8.69 -20.74
CA PRO A 33 -7.56 -9.23 -19.41
C PRO A 33 -8.84 -9.95 -18.92
N ALA A 34 -8.68 -11.00 -18.13
CA ALA A 34 -9.81 -11.67 -17.50
C ALA A 34 -10.58 -10.73 -16.56
N LEU A 35 -9.88 -9.77 -15.95
CA LEU A 35 -10.42 -8.79 -15.02
C LEU A 35 -9.40 -7.65 -14.82
N THR A 36 -9.89 -6.45 -14.58
CA THR A 36 -9.07 -5.34 -14.08
C THR A 36 -9.47 -4.96 -12.66
N ALA A 37 -8.52 -4.48 -11.86
CA ALA A 37 -8.78 -4.05 -10.49
C ALA A 37 -8.14 -2.69 -10.22
N ILE A 38 -8.88 -1.78 -9.58
CA ILE A 38 -8.37 -0.47 -9.18
C ILE A 38 -8.54 -0.35 -7.66
N THR A 39 -7.42 -0.30 -6.95
CA THR A 39 -7.35 -0.09 -5.50
C THR A 39 -7.60 1.39 -5.16
N PRO A 40 -7.76 1.74 -3.87
CA PRO A 40 -7.93 3.15 -3.48
C PRO A 40 -6.84 4.04 -4.06
N ILE A 41 -7.23 5.17 -4.63
CA ILE A 41 -6.27 6.15 -5.16
C ILE A 41 -6.06 7.30 -4.18
N ALA A 42 -4.84 7.85 -4.21
CA ALA A 42 -4.44 9.03 -3.46
C ALA A 42 -3.43 9.83 -4.29
N PHE A 43 -3.05 11.01 -3.79
CA PHE A 43 -1.99 11.81 -4.39
C PHE A 43 -0.64 11.10 -4.27
N ASP A 44 -0.10 10.72 -5.40
CA ASP A 44 1.26 10.22 -5.58
C ASP A 44 1.69 10.42 -7.03
N HIS A 45 2.97 10.47 -7.29
CA HIS A 45 3.53 10.64 -8.63
C HIS A 45 2.94 11.82 -9.42
N MET A 46 2.64 12.94 -8.72
CA MET A 46 1.97 14.11 -9.32
C MET A 46 2.73 14.72 -10.48
N ASP A 47 4.07 14.59 -10.51
CA ASP A 47 4.92 15.05 -11.62
C ASP A 47 4.57 14.34 -12.95
N PHE A 48 3.99 13.14 -12.90
CA PHE A 48 3.66 12.32 -14.05
C PHE A 48 2.14 12.17 -14.28
N LEU A 49 1.36 12.06 -13.20
CA LEU A 49 -0.05 11.71 -13.27
C LEU A 49 -0.98 12.93 -13.14
N GLY A 50 -0.40 14.11 -12.87
CA GLY A 50 -1.14 15.32 -12.61
C GLY A 50 -1.42 15.55 -11.12
N ASN A 51 -1.91 16.76 -10.81
CA ASN A 51 -2.05 17.29 -9.46
C ASN A 51 -3.49 17.27 -8.93
N THR A 52 -4.37 16.49 -9.56
CA THR A 52 -5.77 16.29 -9.12
C THR A 52 -6.10 14.80 -9.05
N LEU A 53 -7.01 14.43 -8.16
CA LEU A 53 -7.50 13.03 -8.09
C LEU A 53 -8.20 12.63 -9.39
N THR A 54 -8.88 13.56 -10.05
CA THR A 54 -9.48 13.35 -11.38
C THR A 54 -8.45 12.94 -12.42
N ALA A 55 -7.31 13.64 -12.50
CA ALA A 55 -6.23 13.31 -13.44
C ALA A 55 -5.63 11.94 -13.14
N ILE A 56 -5.27 11.69 -11.87
CA ILE A 56 -4.73 10.40 -11.42
C ILE A 56 -5.71 9.26 -11.70
N ALA A 57 -7.01 9.46 -11.43
CA ALA A 57 -8.05 8.48 -11.73
C ALA A 57 -8.17 8.23 -13.23
N GLY A 58 -8.07 9.26 -14.08
CA GLY A 58 -8.09 9.16 -15.53
C GLY A 58 -6.94 8.29 -16.07
N GLU A 59 -5.73 8.46 -15.55
CA GLU A 59 -4.59 7.62 -15.91
C GLU A 59 -4.78 6.16 -15.50
N LYS A 60 -5.32 5.92 -14.28
CA LYS A 60 -5.62 4.57 -13.80
C LYS A 60 -6.80 3.93 -14.54
N ALA A 61 -7.80 4.71 -14.94
CA ALA A 61 -8.91 4.24 -15.77
C ALA A 61 -8.44 3.72 -17.14
N GLY A 62 -7.27 4.11 -17.59
CA GLY A 62 -6.67 3.62 -18.85
C GLY A 62 -6.40 2.11 -18.90
N ILE A 63 -6.51 1.39 -17.77
CA ILE A 63 -6.43 -0.09 -17.76
C ILE A 63 -7.78 -0.77 -18.01
N LEU A 64 -8.89 -0.02 -18.02
CA LEU A 64 -10.20 -0.58 -18.33
C LEU A 64 -10.23 -1.02 -19.81
N LYS A 65 -10.76 -2.23 -20.05
CA LYS A 65 -10.78 -2.81 -21.40
C LYS A 65 -12.19 -3.26 -21.77
N PRO A 66 -12.63 -3.05 -23.00
CA PRO A 66 -13.95 -3.53 -23.47
C PRO A 66 -14.17 -5.01 -23.16
N GLY A 67 -15.33 -5.33 -22.61
CA GLY A 67 -15.71 -6.72 -22.31
C GLY A 67 -15.07 -7.34 -21.06
N ALA A 68 -14.04 -6.73 -20.48
CA ALA A 68 -13.44 -7.21 -19.23
C ALA A 68 -14.11 -6.52 -18.03
N PRO A 69 -14.57 -7.28 -17.01
CA PRO A 69 -15.11 -6.68 -15.80
C PRO A 69 -14.03 -5.94 -15.01
N ALA A 70 -14.44 -4.88 -14.31
CA ALA A 70 -13.52 -4.11 -13.48
C ALA A 70 -14.03 -4.06 -12.03
N VAL A 71 -13.15 -4.46 -11.09
CA VAL A 71 -13.38 -4.32 -9.66
C VAL A 71 -12.80 -2.99 -9.19
N ILE A 72 -13.64 -2.18 -8.58
CA ILE A 72 -13.25 -0.89 -8.03
C ILE A 72 -13.30 -0.97 -6.51
N GLY A 73 -12.13 -0.86 -5.88
CA GLY A 73 -11.98 -0.77 -4.43
C GLY A 73 -12.58 0.54 -3.87
N PRO A 74 -12.47 0.79 -2.57
CA PRO A 74 -12.95 2.03 -1.97
C PRO A 74 -12.40 3.28 -2.66
N GLN A 75 -13.29 4.18 -3.07
CA GLN A 75 -12.93 5.43 -3.76
C GLN A 75 -13.71 6.60 -3.21
N GLY A 76 -13.10 7.78 -3.21
CA GLY A 76 -13.83 9.03 -3.08
C GLY A 76 -14.78 9.28 -4.25
N ALA A 77 -15.78 10.14 -4.06
CA ALA A 77 -16.80 10.41 -5.08
C ALA A 77 -16.20 10.93 -6.40
N GLU A 78 -15.19 11.79 -6.34
CA GLU A 78 -14.49 12.36 -7.51
C GLU A 78 -13.85 11.26 -8.37
N ALA A 79 -13.04 10.40 -7.78
CA ALA A 79 -12.37 9.31 -8.50
C ALA A 79 -13.36 8.29 -9.05
N ARG A 80 -14.40 7.96 -8.28
CA ARG A 80 -15.45 7.05 -8.71
C ARG A 80 -16.16 7.55 -9.96
N ALA A 81 -16.53 8.83 -9.99
CA ALA A 81 -17.17 9.43 -11.18
C ALA A 81 -16.30 9.32 -12.43
N VAL A 82 -14.97 9.45 -12.29
CA VAL A 82 -14.04 9.27 -13.42
C VAL A 82 -14.06 7.82 -13.93
N PHE A 83 -14.03 6.83 -13.04
CA PHE A 83 -14.08 5.41 -13.44
C PHE A 83 -15.40 5.06 -14.10
N GLU A 84 -16.52 5.57 -13.60
CA GLU A 84 -17.86 5.38 -14.18
C GLU A 84 -17.94 6.01 -15.58
N ALA A 85 -17.46 7.23 -15.74
CA ALA A 85 -17.43 7.92 -17.02
C ALA A 85 -16.51 7.22 -18.04
N ALA A 86 -15.37 6.69 -17.62
CA ALA A 86 -14.44 5.96 -18.48
C ALA A 86 -14.97 4.58 -18.87
N ALA A 87 -15.67 3.90 -18.00
CA ALA A 87 -16.22 2.56 -18.24
C ALA A 87 -17.42 2.56 -19.20
N ALA A 88 -18.27 3.58 -19.13
CA ALA A 88 -19.53 3.64 -19.88
C ALA A 88 -19.36 3.51 -21.41
N PRO A 89 -18.49 4.27 -22.10
CA PRO A 89 -18.30 4.14 -23.54
C PRO A 89 -17.64 2.83 -23.95
N LEU A 90 -16.94 2.16 -23.04
CA LEU A 90 -16.28 0.87 -23.27
C LEU A 90 -17.19 -0.33 -22.96
N GLY A 91 -18.38 -0.09 -22.40
CA GLY A 91 -19.27 -1.15 -21.96
C GLY A 91 -18.65 -2.04 -20.85
N VAL A 92 -17.77 -1.50 -20.02
CA VAL A 92 -17.09 -2.23 -18.96
C VAL A 92 -18.02 -2.43 -17.77
N PRO A 93 -18.32 -3.68 -17.39
CA PRO A 93 -19.07 -3.96 -16.17
C PRO A 93 -18.25 -3.57 -14.93
N LEU A 94 -18.72 -2.57 -14.17
CA LEU A 94 -18.08 -2.15 -12.92
C LEU A 94 -18.65 -2.92 -11.73
N PHE A 95 -17.77 -3.37 -10.84
CA PHE A 95 -18.11 -3.98 -9.57
C PHE A 95 -17.49 -3.15 -8.43
N ARG A 96 -18.27 -2.25 -7.85
CA ARG A 96 -17.81 -1.09 -7.05
C ARG A 96 -18.02 -1.31 -5.57
N HIS A 97 -17.00 -1.01 -4.78
CA HIS A 97 -17.14 -0.96 -3.33
C HIS A 97 -18.19 0.07 -2.89
N GLY A 98 -19.01 -0.32 -1.93
CA GLY A 98 -20.09 0.51 -1.37
C GLY A 98 -21.37 0.54 -2.19
N ILE A 99 -21.37 -0.03 -3.40
CA ILE A 99 -22.54 -0.12 -4.29
C ILE A 99 -22.84 -1.59 -4.60
N ASP A 100 -21.91 -2.26 -5.25
CA ASP A 100 -22.07 -3.64 -5.72
C ASP A 100 -21.53 -4.66 -4.70
N TRP A 101 -20.56 -4.24 -3.89
CA TRP A 101 -19.99 -5.04 -2.81
C TRP A 101 -19.50 -4.16 -1.65
N ARG A 102 -19.32 -4.75 -0.47
CA ARG A 102 -18.77 -4.09 0.71
C ARG A 102 -17.97 -5.07 1.57
N VAL A 103 -17.07 -4.53 2.39
CA VAL A 103 -16.33 -5.26 3.40
C VAL A 103 -16.17 -4.41 4.66
N GLU A 104 -16.29 -5.03 5.80
CA GLU A 104 -16.14 -4.37 7.11
C GLU A 104 -15.47 -5.32 8.12
N ALA A 105 -14.82 -4.73 9.13
CA ALA A 105 -14.33 -5.50 10.27
C ALA A 105 -15.52 -6.07 11.07
N LYS A 106 -15.44 -7.31 11.51
CA LYS A 106 -16.48 -7.95 12.31
C LYS A 106 -15.91 -9.05 13.20
N ASP A 107 -16.14 -8.95 14.50
CA ASP A 107 -15.89 -10.02 15.50
C ASP A 107 -14.50 -10.69 15.38
N GLY A 108 -13.44 -9.90 15.23
CA GLY A 108 -12.06 -10.40 15.06
C GLY A 108 -11.76 -10.95 13.66
N GLY A 109 -12.68 -10.82 12.71
CA GLY A 109 -12.54 -11.13 11.29
C GLY A 109 -12.99 -9.97 10.41
N MET A 110 -13.39 -10.29 9.19
CA MET A 110 -14.04 -9.36 8.27
C MET A 110 -15.28 -9.98 7.65
N ARG A 111 -16.29 -9.18 7.39
CA ARG A 111 -17.48 -9.58 6.63
C ARG A 111 -17.45 -8.95 5.25
N TRP A 112 -17.50 -9.78 4.24
CA TRP A 112 -17.64 -9.38 2.85
C TRP A 112 -19.07 -9.68 2.35
N GLN A 113 -19.65 -8.74 1.60
CA GLN A 113 -20.99 -8.88 1.01
C GLN A 113 -20.97 -8.42 -0.44
N GLY A 114 -21.54 -9.19 -1.34
CA GLY A 114 -21.68 -8.88 -2.77
C GLY A 114 -22.28 -10.07 -3.53
N ASP A 115 -22.86 -9.83 -4.70
CA ASP A 115 -23.48 -10.85 -5.54
C ASP A 115 -24.52 -11.75 -4.81
N GLY A 116 -25.26 -11.17 -3.87
CA GLY A 116 -26.21 -11.91 -3.05
C GLY A 116 -25.55 -12.84 -2.01
N ALA A 117 -24.23 -12.85 -1.90
CA ALA A 117 -23.50 -13.66 -0.93
C ALA A 117 -23.01 -12.82 0.26
N THR A 118 -22.93 -13.46 1.42
CA THR A 118 -22.26 -12.93 2.62
C THR A 118 -21.19 -13.95 3.04
N LEU A 119 -19.96 -13.48 3.23
CA LEU A 119 -18.83 -14.31 3.67
C LEU A 119 -18.25 -13.70 4.95
N ASP A 120 -18.22 -14.48 6.02
CA ASP A 120 -17.47 -14.16 7.23
C ASP A 120 -16.08 -14.80 7.08
N LEU A 121 -15.05 -13.96 7.03
CA LEU A 121 -13.69 -14.33 6.66
C LEU A 121 -12.71 -13.90 7.76
N PRO A 122 -11.54 -14.53 7.86
CA PRO A 122 -10.49 -14.06 8.76
C PRO A 122 -9.95 -12.70 8.33
N LEU A 123 -9.34 -11.97 9.24
CA LEU A 123 -8.53 -10.80 8.89
C LEU A 123 -7.34 -11.22 8.02
N PRO A 124 -6.91 -10.36 7.08
CA PRO A 124 -5.63 -10.54 6.41
C PRO A 124 -4.47 -10.59 7.40
N ALA A 125 -3.46 -11.43 7.13
CA ALA A 125 -2.25 -11.49 7.96
C ALA A 125 -1.44 -10.18 7.94
N LEU A 126 -1.62 -9.36 6.91
CA LEU A 126 -1.00 -8.03 6.83
C LEU A 126 -1.67 -7.07 7.80
N PRO A 127 -0.91 -6.34 8.66
CA PRO A 127 -1.47 -5.44 9.65
C PRO A 127 -2.09 -4.17 9.05
N GLY A 128 -3.14 -3.67 9.70
CA GLY A 128 -3.77 -2.39 9.42
C GLY A 128 -5.18 -2.50 8.83
N ALA A 129 -6.05 -1.57 9.24
CA ALA A 129 -7.46 -1.56 8.82
C ALA A 129 -7.64 -1.45 7.29
N HIS A 130 -6.71 -0.78 6.60
CA HIS A 130 -6.70 -0.69 5.14
C HIS A 130 -6.55 -2.06 4.44
N GLN A 131 -5.95 -3.04 5.12
CA GLN A 131 -5.81 -4.40 4.57
C GLN A 131 -7.15 -5.15 4.51
N ILE A 132 -8.14 -4.76 5.32
CA ILE A 132 -9.51 -5.27 5.20
C ILE A 132 -10.10 -4.86 3.84
N ALA A 133 -9.91 -3.60 3.46
CA ALA A 133 -10.35 -3.10 2.15
C ALA A 133 -9.59 -3.78 0.98
N ASN A 134 -8.28 -3.99 1.13
CA ASN A 134 -7.47 -4.70 0.15
C ASN A 134 -7.90 -6.17 0.02
N GLY A 135 -8.06 -6.86 1.14
CA GLY A 135 -8.58 -8.23 1.19
C GLY A 135 -9.99 -8.35 0.58
N GLY A 136 -10.87 -7.39 0.92
CA GLY A 136 -12.20 -7.30 0.33
C GLY A 136 -12.18 -7.10 -1.18
N THR A 137 -11.26 -6.28 -1.69
CA THR A 137 -11.04 -6.08 -3.13
C THR A 137 -10.56 -7.37 -3.80
N ALA A 138 -9.63 -8.09 -3.18
CA ALA A 138 -9.16 -9.38 -3.67
C ALA A 138 -10.30 -10.41 -3.74
N VAL A 139 -11.14 -10.49 -2.69
CA VAL A 139 -12.34 -11.35 -2.70
C VAL A 139 -13.29 -10.96 -3.84
N ALA A 140 -13.53 -9.66 -4.04
CA ALA A 140 -14.35 -9.17 -5.14
C ALA A 140 -13.79 -9.58 -6.51
N CYS A 141 -12.46 -9.54 -6.69
CA CYS A 141 -11.80 -10.02 -7.91
C CYS A 141 -12.03 -11.53 -8.11
N LEU A 142 -11.80 -12.34 -7.09
CA LEU A 142 -12.00 -13.78 -7.16
C LEU A 142 -13.46 -14.17 -7.47
N ARG A 143 -14.42 -13.41 -6.96
CA ARG A 143 -15.86 -13.59 -7.25
C ARG A 143 -16.24 -13.25 -8.68
N ARG A 144 -15.45 -12.42 -9.37
CA ARG A 144 -15.66 -12.00 -10.77
C ARG A 144 -14.80 -12.77 -11.77
N LEU A 145 -13.80 -13.48 -11.30
CA LEU A 145 -12.94 -14.28 -12.17
C LEU A 145 -13.69 -15.49 -12.71
N THR A 146 -13.92 -15.50 -14.02
CA THR A 146 -14.56 -16.62 -14.72
C THR A 146 -13.58 -17.75 -15.00
N GLY A 147 -14.08 -18.99 -15.12
CA GLY A 147 -13.25 -20.17 -15.40
C GLY A 147 -12.57 -20.79 -14.18
N PHE A 148 -12.66 -20.17 -13.01
CA PHE A 148 -12.09 -20.68 -11.76
C PHE A 148 -13.16 -20.86 -10.70
N LYS A 149 -13.13 -21.98 -9.99
CA LYS A 149 -13.94 -22.21 -8.79
C LYS A 149 -13.03 -22.08 -7.57
N VAL A 150 -13.08 -20.91 -6.91
CA VAL A 150 -12.30 -20.64 -5.71
C VAL A 150 -13.19 -20.90 -4.48
N PRO A 151 -12.96 -21.98 -3.71
CA PRO A 151 -13.75 -22.27 -2.52
C PRO A 151 -13.42 -21.25 -1.40
N THR A 152 -14.39 -21.01 -0.51
CA THR A 152 -14.20 -20.09 0.62
C THR A 152 -12.98 -20.45 1.47
N ALA A 153 -12.73 -21.74 1.70
CA ALA A 153 -11.55 -22.20 2.43
C ALA A 153 -10.21 -21.73 1.81
N ALA A 154 -10.11 -21.69 0.47
CA ALA A 154 -8.92 -21.17 -0.21
C ALA A 154 -8.77 -19.65 -0.03
N ILE A 155 -9.89 -18.92 -0.04
CA ILE A 155 -9.89 -17.47 0.24
C ILE A 155 -9.42 -17.23 1.69
N GLU A 156 -9.96 -17.97 2.65
CA GLU A 156 -9.55 -17.88 4.05
C GLU A 156 -8.07 -18.19 4.25
N GLN A 157 -7.57 -19.25 3.61
CA GLN A 157 -6.16 -19.61 3.66
C GLN A 157 -5.30 -18.52 3.07
N GLY A 158 -5.65 -17.97 1.91
CA GLY A 158 -4.93 -16.86 1.28
C GLY A 158 -4.85 -15.62 2.18
N LEU A 159 -5.96 -15.26 2.84
CA LEU A 159 -5.99 -14.12 3.78
C LEU A 159 -5.09 -14.36 5.00
N ARG A 160 -5.07 -15.58 5.57
CA ARG A 160 -4.24 -15.92 6.73
C ARG A 160 -2.76 -16.06 6.40
N GLN A 161 -2.42 -16.37 5.16
CA GLN A 161 -1.04 -16.69 4.75
C GLN A 161 -0.42 -15.62 3.85
N VAL A 162 -1.13 -14.52 3.56
CA VAL A 162 -0.56 -13.46 2.74
C VAL A 162 0.68 -12.87 3.43
N GLU A 163 1.78 -12.87 2.69
CA GLU A 163 3.04 -12.25 3.07
C GLU A 163 3.41 -11.22 2.01
N TRP A 164 3.78 -10.01 2.44
CA TRP A 164 4.25 -8.98 1.53
C TRP A 164 5.39 -8.21 2.20
N PRO A 165 6.60 -8.30 1.68
CA PRO A 165 7.73 -7.57 2.24
C PRO A 165 7.49 -6.07 2.30
N ALA A 166 7.94 -5.44 3.36
CA ALA A 166 7.83 -4.00 3.60
C ALA A 166 6.39 -3.45 3.55
N ARG A 167 5.42 -4.20 4.09
CA ARG A 167 4.06 -3.72 4.38
C ARG A 167 3.75 -3.97 5.86
N LEU A 168 4.21 -3.05 6.73
CA LEU A 168 4.24 -3.23 8.18
C LEU A 168 4.75 -4.64 8.54
N GLN A 169 5.84 -5.03 7.90
CA GLN A 169 6.46 -6.33 8.09
C GLN A 169 7.20 -6.36 9.42
N ARG A 170 6.78 -7.23 10.33
CA ARG A 170 7.55 -7.50 11.55
C ARG A 170 8.78 -8.33 11.20
N LEU A 171 9.95 -7.82 11.54
CA LEU A 171 11.19 -8.57 11.38
C LEU A 171 11.37 -9.47 12.61
N GLY A 172 11.38 -10.77 12.40
CA GLY A 172 11.48 -11.77 13.47
C GLY A 172 12.90 -12.28 13.73
N ARG A 173 13.87 -11.95 12.87
CA ARG A 173 15.27 -12.38 12.95
C ARG A 173 16.17 -11.50 12.09
N GLY A 174 17.46 -11.53 12.39
CA GLY A 174 18.49 -10.87 11.59
C GLY A 174 19.34 -9.89 12.38
N PRO A 175 20.50 -9.48 11.85
CA PRO A 175 21.51 -8.72 12.59
C PRO A 175 21.00 -7.37 13.13
N LEU A 176 19.98 -6.77 12.52
CA LEU A 176 19.40 -5.54 13.06
C LEU A 176 18.64 -5.77 14.37
N LEU A 177 17.99 -6.92 14.53
CA LEU A 177 17.31 -7.27 15.78
C LEU A 177 18.30 -7.57 16.91
N ASP A 178 19.45 -8.16 16.57
CA ASP A 178 20.48 -8.49 17.54
C ASP A 178 21.11 -7.23 18.19
N LEU A 179 20.94 -6.05 17.54
CA LEU A 179 21.37 -4.76 18.08
C LEU A 179 20.34 -4.11 19.01
N LEU A 180 19.11 -4.62 19.04
CA LEU A 180 18.02 -4.03 19.81
C LEU A 180 17.81 -4.73 21.14
N PRO A 181 17.29 -4.03 22.17
CA PRO A 181 16.86 -4.67 23.40
C PRO A 181 15.85 -5.80 23.12
N PRO A 182 15.88 -6.91 23.90
CA PRO A 182 15.03 -8.11 23.64
C PRO A 182 13.50 -7.84 23.64
N TRP A 183 13.06 -6.76 24.26
CA TRP A 183 11.65 -6.34 24.31
C TRP A 183 11.24 -5.46 23.13
N SER A 184 12.17 -5.12 22.24
CA SER A 184 11.91 -4.27 21.09
C SER A 184 11.29 -5.07 19.94
N GLU A 185 10.46 -4.40 19.16
CA GLU A 185 9.96 -4.91 17.90
C GLU A 185 10.45 -4.01 16.77
N LEU A 186 10.88 -4.62 15.68
CA LEU A 186 11.28 -3.90 14.47
C LEU A 186 10.29 -4.17 13.35
N TRP A 187 9.73 -3.10 12.81
CA TRP A 187 8.76 -3.14 11.74
C TRP A 187 9.29 -2.39 10.52
N LEU A 188 9.07 -2.94 9.33
CA LEU A 188 9.51 -2.36 8.06
C LEU A 188 8.30 -2.04 7.18
N ASP A 189 8.26 -0.80 6.66
CA ASP A 189 7.25 -0.38 5.68
C ASP A 189 7.87 0.46 4.56
N GLY A 190 7.40 0.26 3.33
CA GLY A 190 7.81 1.01 2.14
C GLY A 190 6.99 2.28 1.89
N GLY A 191 6.19 2.71 2.86
CA GLY A 191 5.39 3.93 2.76
C GLY A 191 6.24 5.17 2.51
N HIS A 192 5.83 6.00 1.55
CA HIS A 192 6.61 7.14 1.09
C HIS A 192 5.76 8.34 0.64
N ASN A 193 4.47 8.32 0.98
CA ASN A 193 3.55 9.43 0.72
C ASN A 193 2.60 9.64 1.91
N PRO A 194 1.90 10.78 2.00
CA PRO A 194 1.01 11.09 3.11
C PRO A 194 -0.11 10.04 3.34
N HIS A 195 -0.63 9.44 2.27
CA HIS A 195 -1.69 8.43 2.36
C HIS A 195 -1.19 7.15 3.05
N CYS A 196 -0.01 6.64 2.67
CA CYS A 196 0.63 5.52 3.36
C CYS A 196 0.90 5.85 4.83
N ALA A 197 1.42 7.06 5.10
CA ALA A 197 1.70 7.51 6.46
C ALA A 197 0.45 7.54 7.35
N MET A 198 -0.69 7.97 6.82
CA MET A 198 -1.97 7.92 7.53
C MET A 198 -2.38 6.48 7.91
N ALA A 199 -2.21 5.52 6.99
CA ALA A 199 -2.52 4.12 7.24
C ALA A 199 -1.61 3.51 8.31
N ILE A 200 -0.29 3.77 8.24
CA ILE A 200 0.69 3.34 9.24
C ILE A 200 0.36 3.96 10.61
N ALA A 201 0.14 5.27 10.66
CA ALA A 201 -0.19 5.98 11.89
C ALA A 201 -1.50 5.50 12.51
N ALA A 202 -2.52 5.18 11.72
CA ALA A 202 -3.78 4.61 12.20
C ALA A 202 -3.54 3.23 12.85
N THR A 203 -2.69 2.41 12.24
CA THR A 203 -2.32 1.10 12.79
C THR A 203 -1.56 1.25 14.11
N LEU A 204 -0.58 2.15 14.18
CA LEU A 204 0.15 2.43 15.43
C LEU A 204 -0.78 2.94 16.55
N ARG A 205 -1.77 3.80 16.23
CA ARG A 205 -2.78 4.23 17.21
C ARG A 205 -3.60 3.07 17.74
N SER A 206 -4.02 2.17 16.85
CA SER A 206 -4.77 0.96 17.22
C SER A 206 -3.95 0.05 18.15
N TRP A 207 -2.67 -0.15 17.84
CA TRP A 207 -1.78 -0.93 18.70
C TRP A 207 -1.60 -0.28 20.09
N ARG A 208 -1.30 1.02 20.12
CA ARG A 208 -1.20 1.75 21.40
C ARG A 208 -2.48 1.68 22.25
N ALA A 209 -3.64 1.72 21.62
CA ALA A 209 -4.92 1.63 22.32
C ALA A 209 -5.19 0.23 22.90
N SER A 210 -4.58 -0.81 22.35
CA SER A 210 -4.73 -2.20 22.81
C SER A 210 -3.68 -2.63 23.85
N GLU A 211 -2.64 -1.83 24.06
CA GLU A 211 -1.56 -2.13 25.01
C GLU A 211 -1.85 -1.58 26.41
N ALA A 212 -1.64 -2.40 27.44
CA ALA A 212 -1.78 -1.98 28.83
C ALA A 212 -0.72 -0.93 29.26
N THR A 213 0.44 -0.94 28.60
CA THR A 213 1.55 0.03 28.80
C THR A 213 2.03 0.52 27.45
N ALA A 214 1.97 1.83 27.23
CA ALA A 214 2.44 2.42 26.00
C ALA A 214 3.96 2.24 25.84
N ARG A 215 4.37 1.56 24.78
CA ARG A 215 5.78 1.45 24.41
C ARG A 215 6.21 2.67 23.61
N PRO A 216 7.47 3.15 23.77
CA PRO A 216 7.99 4.22 22.91
C PRO A 216 8.05 3.77 21.46
N VAL A 217 7.78 4.71 20.55
CA VAL A 217 7.84 4.50 19.10
C VAL A 217 8.97 5.33 18.52
N GLU A 218 9.98 4.64 18.03
CA GLU A 218 11.12 5.22 17.31
C GLU A 218 10.86 5.09 15.80
N LEU A 219 10.80 6.21 15.09
CA LEU A 219 10.55 6.23 13.65
C LEU A 219 11.86 6.48 12.91
N ILE A 220 12.35 5.49 12.17
CA ILE A 220 13.53 5.62 11.30
C ILE A 220 13.03 5.88 9.87
N VAL A 221 13.45 6.99 9.27
CA VAL A 221 12.95 7.44 7.97
C VAL A 221 14.08 7.66 6.99
N ALA A 222 13.92 7.11 5.80
CA ALA A 222 14.66 7.45 4.59
C ALA A 222 13.66 7.73 3.46
N MET A 223 13.84 8.79 2.69
CA MET A 223 12.88 9.19 1.66
C MET A 223 13.55 9.87 0.47
N LYS A 224 13.00 9.64 -0.73
CA LYS A 224 13.42 10.37 -1.94
C LYS A 224 13.00 11.83 -1.85
N SER A 225 13.83 12.73 -2.38
CA SER A 225 13.63 14.19 -2.31
C SER A 225 12.41 14.72 -3.08
N ASN A 226 11.89 13.94 -4.03
CA ASN A 226 10.67 14.27 -4.79
C ASN A 226 9.38 13.83 -4.10
N LYS A 227 9.43 13.37 -2.85
CA LYS A 227 8.25 13.00 -2.06
C LYS A 227 7.93 14.07 -1.03
N ASP A 228 6.66 14.16 -0.64
CA ASP A 228 6.20 15.08 0.40
C ASP A 228 6.60 14.58 1.80
N LEU A 229 7.82 14.92 2.20
CA LEU A 229 8.37 14.54 3.50
C LEU A 229 7.54 15.10 4.67
N ARG A 230 7.09 16.36 4.57
CA ARG A 230 6.32 16.99 5.64
C ARG A 230 4.94 16.33 5.80
N GLY A 231 4.24 16.12 4.70
CA GLY A 231 2.96 15.41 4.69
C GLY A 231 3.09 13.95 5.16
N PHE A 232 4.22 13.30 4.86
CA PHE A 232 4.51 11.95 5.38
C PHE A 232 4.73 11.95 6.90
N LEU A 233 5.47 12.89 7.45
CA LEU A 233 5.77 12.93 8.89
C LEU A 233 4.59 13.44 9.74
N ALA A 234 3.71 14.26 9.20
CA ALA A 234 2.61 14.89 9.94
C ALA A 234 1.68 13.90 10.67
N PRO A 235 1.24 12.76 10.11
CA PRO A 235 0.39 11.80 10.80
C PRO A 235 1.01 11.15 12.03
N PHE A 236 2.34 11.17 12.18
CA PHE A 236 3.07 10.60 13.33
C PHE A 236 3.24 11.58 14.49
N VAL A 237 2.79 12.81 14.33
CA VAL A 237 2.77 13.79 15.42
C VAL A 237 1.89 13.28 16.56
N GLY A 238 2.46 13.17 17.78
CA GLY A 238 1.79 12.56 18.95
C GLY A 238 1.87 11.04 19.01
N LEU A 239 2.42 10.36 18.00
CA LEU A 239 2.62 8.91 17.98
C LEU A 239 4.09 8.52 18.10
N ALA A 240 4.96 9.03 17.24
CA ALA A 240 6.39 8.80 17.35
C ALA A 240 6.98 9.62 18.49
N ASP A 241 7.77 8.99 19.33
CA ASP A 241 8.50 9.67 20.41
C ASP A 241 9.73 10.36 19.86
N ASN A 242 10.45 9.70 18.95
CA ASN A 242 11.57 10.27 18.22
C ASN A 242 11.48 9.93 16.71
N VAL A 243 12.14 10.76 15.90
CA VAL A 243 12.31 10.55 14.45
C VAL A 243 13.78 10.59 14.10
N HIS A 244 14.27 9.53 13.47
CA HIS A 244 15.66 9.40 13.04
C HIS A 244 15.75 9.46 11.52
N GLY A 245 16.36 10.53 10.99
CA GLY A 245 16.64 10.64 9.56
C GLY A 245 17.87 9.81 9.19
N VAL A 246 17.75 8.98 8.15
CA VAL A 246 18.85 8.18 7.61
C VAL A 246 18.99 8.39 6.10
N ALA A 247 20.21 8.22 5.59
CA ALA A 247 20.47 8.29 4.15
C ALA A 247 20.14 6.93 3.48
N ILE A 248 19.81 6.98 2.18
CA ILE A 248 19.74 5.78 1.34
C ILE A 248 21.09 5.66 0.61
N PRO A 249 21.94 4.68 0.94
CA PRO A 249 23.23 4.54 0.31
C PRO A 249 23.13 4.37 -1.21
N GLY A 250 24.00 5.08 -1.97
CA GLY A 250 24.01 5.00 -3.43
C GLY A 250 22.89 5.75 -4.15
N HIS A 251 22.03 6.46 -3.43
CA HIS A 251 20.90 7.22 -4.02
C HIS A 251 21.05 8.73 -3.75
N PRO A 252 21.62 9.51 -4.69
CA PRO A 252 21.85 10.94 -4.47
C PRO A 252 20.55 11.77 -4.40
N ASN A 253 19.45 11.29 -4.99
CA ASN A 253 18.16 11.98 -5.03
C ASN A 253 17.28 11.62 -3.82
N CYS A 254 17.85 11.74 -2.60
CA CYS A 254 17.15 11.48 -1.35
C CYS A 254 17.25 12.67 -0.42
N CYS A 255 16.27 12.82 0.46
CA CYS A 255 16.35 13.76 1.56
C CYS A 255 17.58 13.44 2.42
N SER A 256 18.33 14.45 2.81
CA SER A 256 19.43 14.23 3.75
C SER A 256 18.88 13.89 5.15
N PRO A 257 19.63 13.15 5.98
CA PRO A 257 19.26 12.94 7.39
C PRO A 257 18.98 14.27 8.13
N ALA A 258 19.69 15.31 7.79
CA ALA A 258 19.52 16.64 8.38
C ALA A 258 18.18 17.28 7.99
N ASP A 259 17.76 17.17 6.72
CA ASP A 259 16.48 17.69 6.24
C ASP A 259 15.29 16.95 6.88
N ILE A 260 15.39 15.61 7.00
CA ILE A 260 14.38 14.80 7.68
C ILE A 260 14.25 15.25 9.13
N SER A 261 15.37 15.38 9.83
CA SER A 261 15.40 15.79 11.23
C SER A 261 14.92 17.24 11.42
N ALA A 262 15.28 18.15 10.51
CA ALA A 262 14.78 19.54 10.55
C ALA A 262 13.26 19.60 10.34
N THR A 263 12.74 18.82 9.39
CA THR A 263 11.29 18.73 9.14
C THR A 263 10.54 18.17 10.35
N ALA A 264 11.06 17.11 10.98
CA ALA A 264 10.47 16.53 12.19
C ALA A 264 10.45 17.52 13.36
N ARG A 265 11.55 18.27 13.58
CA ARG A 265 11.60 19.34 14.60
C ARG A 265 10.60 20.45 14.30
N GLY A 266 10.45 20.84 13.03
CA GLY A 266 9.46 21.81 12.59
C GLY A 266 7.99 21.37 12.81
N LEU A 267 7.78 20.07 13.04
CA LEU A 267 6.50 19.49 13.46
C LEU A 267 6.40 19.26 14.98
N GLY A 268 7.37 19.77 15.75
CA GLY A 268 7.40 19.66 17.21
C GLY A 268 7.87 18.29 17.72
N ARG A 269 8.64 17.53 16.91
CA ARG A 269 9.19 16.22 17.31
C ARG A 269 10.65 16.30 17.71
N ARG A 270 11.05 15.46 18.69
CA ARG A 270 12.47 15.19 18.93
C ARG A 270 13.02 14.46 17.72
N SER A 271 14.18 14.86 17.22
CA SER A 271 14.77 14.19 16.06
C SER A 271 16.29 14.36 16.03
N GLU A 272 16.94 13.28 15.62
CA GLU A 272 18.37 13.19 15.40
C GLU A 272 18.67 12.79 13.96
N ALA A 273 19.74 13.35 13.40
CA ALA A 273 20.26 12.92 12.11
C ALA A 273 21.31 11.83 12.36
N ALA A 274 21.15 10.66 11.73
CA ALA A 274 22.20 9.64 11.79
C ALA A 274 23.47 10.15 11.10
N ALA A 275 24.63 9.87 11.69
CA ALA A 275 25.90 10.18 11.07
C ALA A 275 26.04 9.48 9.71
N SER A 276 26.51 10.21 8.70
CA SER A 276 26.77 9.61 7.39
C SER A 276 27.94 8.62 7.51
N PRO A 277 27.85 7.40 6.94
CA PRO A 277 28.96 6.44 6.97
C PRO A 277 30.26 6.96 6.29
N ALA A 278 30.20 8.07 5.55
CA ALA A 278 31.37 8.72 4.95
C ALA A 278 32.28 9.43 5.96
N SER A 279 31.89 9.62 7.23
CA SER A 279 32.72 10.26 8.25
C SER A 279 33.58 9.27 9.07
N ALA A 280 33.42 7.97 8.86
CA ALA A 280 34.15 6.94 9.63
C ALA A 280 35.51 6.52 9.01
N THR A 281 35.88 7.02 7.81
CA THR A 281 37.08 6.60 7.09
C THR A 281 38.25 7.59 7.17
N CYS A 282 38.21 8.62 8.00
CA CYS A 282 39.27 9.63 8.11
C CYS A 282 39.95 9.69 9.50
N ALA A 283 39.92 8.64 10.28
CA ALA A 283 40.61 8.57 11.57
C ALA A 283 41.39 7.25 11.75
N SER A 284 42.26 6.93 10.76
CA SER A 284 43.32 5.93 10.97
C SER A 284 44.39 6.12 9.88
N SER A 285 45.29 7.05 10.13
CA SER A 285 46.67 7.05 9.62
C SER A 285 47.58 7.76 10.61
#